data_b1506c604855bbaa7bf37e8f09de5883
#
_entry.id   b1506c604855bbaa7bf37e8f09de5883
#
_cell.length_a   1.000
_cell.length_b   1.000
_cell.length_c   1.000
_cell.angle_alpha   90.00
_cell.angle_beta   90.00
_cell.angle_gamma   90.00
#
_symmetry.space_group_name_H-M   'P 1'
#
loop_
_entity.id
_entity.type
_entity.pdbx_description
1 polymer ?
#
loop_
_entity_poly.entity_id
_entity_poly.type
_entity_poly.pdbx_seq_one_letter_code
_entity_poly.pdbx_strand_id
1 'polypeptide(L)'
;ELYSPYTDSEIGKDGIPLLNASPLVTKEELSAKFLNLMNSWYPEQKNVQDVDLKKSSDLVVTDELGAEVWATYVGDGGFYVNNATVYNVLAYYSYQEGELGRREDIQGHRMTLLLPNTHQQKCPSGLKVQLLYWDGKQYSKVFPKGARIGFAVARDGLNIANVNAANGGVNSKSSYKFKNQTFPNGDVNGFYYSTPSLNATKRTNAVIRNVPDYNCCIMGFDIRPYDDPKTDYDFNDVMIKLTASPVSAIKPEEDIPVIDEFTPSEAVYGTLAFEDQWPKMGDYDFNDFVMNYSYELEKGDNNMITALKLTFTPIAKGAASWTHIGVGIELPLSADNIDKAKSEGATLEEGNDRATFIVWNDVNTAFGTTEGLSLIHI
;
A
#
# COMPACT_ATOMS: atom_id res chain seq x y z
N GLU A 1 6.37 10.77 19.83
CA GLU A 1 7.44 9.81 20.20
C GLU A 1 7.68 8.83 19.08
N LEU A 2 8.95 8.64 18.65
CA LEU A 2 9.31 7.68 17.60
C LEU A 2 9.55 6.30 18.20
N TYR A 3 8.89 5.31 17.66
CA TYR A 3 8.91 3.93 18.12
C TYR A 3 9.38 2.96 17.03
N SER A 4 10.24 2.01 17.37
CA SER A 4 10.64 0.95 16.45
C SER A 4 9.80 -0.31 16.62
N PRO A 5 9.19 -0.84 15.55
CA PRO A 5 8.50 -2.13 15.59
C PRO A 5 9.47 -3.31 15.48
N TYR A 6 10.75 -3.05 15.25
CA TYR A 6 11.79 -4.06 15.05
C TYR A 6 12.55 -4.36 16.33
N THR A 7 12.93 -5.60 16.51
CA THR A 7 13.93 -6.01 17.48
C THR A 7 15.35 -5.83 16.94
N ASP A 8 16.36 -5.90 17.80
CA ASP A 8 17.77 -5.70 17.41
C ASP A 8 18.23 -6.72 16.36
N SER A 9 17.71 -7.96 16.41
CA SER A 9 18.04 -9.01 15.45
C SER A 9 17.35 -8.85 14.09
N GLU A 10 16.34 -7.99 13.98
CA GLU A 10 15.58 -7.74 12.76
C GLU A 10 16.15 -6.58 11.94
N ILE A 11 17.12 -5.83 12.48
CA ILE A 11 17.79 -4.71 11.81
C ILE A 11 19.26 -5.03 11.58
N GLY A 12 19.70 -4.86 10.33
CA GLY A 12 21.12 -4.95 9.96
C GLY A 12 21.94 -3.74 10.41
N LYS A 13 23.28 -3.90 10.36
CA LYS A 13 24.23 -2.84 10.77
C LYS A 13 24.14 -1.54 9.97
N ASP A 14 23.57 -1.56 8.79
CA ASP A 14 23.32 -0.35 7.97
C ASP A 14 21.95 0.29 8.29
N GLY A 15 21.23 -0.21 9.28
CA GLY A 15 19.90 0.29 9.64
C GLY A 15 18.79 -0.20 8.69
N ILE A 16 19.00 -1.30 7.97
CA ILE A 16 18.02 -1.86 7.05
C ILE A 16 17.29 -3.03 7.72
N PRO A 17 15.95 -3.06 7.71
CA PRO A 17 15.21 -4.23 8.15
C PRO A 17 15.57 -5.46 7.32
N LEU A 18 15.83 -6.58 8.00
CA LEU A 18 16.36 -7.79 7.37
C LEU A 18 15.23 -8.67 6.84
N LEU A 19 15.35 -9.05 5.57
CA LEU A 19 14.52 -10.10 4.99
C LEU A 19 14.69 -11.40 5.79
N ASN A 20 13.58 -12.12 6.01
CA ASN A 20 13.53 -13.38 6.77
C ASN A 20 13.88 -13.29 8.27
N ALA A 21 14.16 -12.11 8.79
CA ALA A 21 14.36 -11.91 10.24
C ALA A 21 13.12 -11.34 10.91
N SER A 22 12.45 -10.38 10.26
CA SER A 22 11.20 -9.78 10.74
C SER A 22 9.98 -10.34 9.99
N PRO A 23 8.89 -10.70 10.70
CA PRO A 23 7.63 -11.11 10.07
C PRO A 23 6.93 -9.96 9.34
N LEU A 24 7.39 -8.72 9.55
CA LEU A 24 6.85 -7.53 8.88
C LEU A 24 7.50 -7.27 7.52
N VAL A 25 8.61 -7.92 7.22
CA VAL A 25 9.47 -7.58 6.08
C VAL A 25 9.45 -8.68 5.04
N THR A 26 9.10 -8.30 3.82
CA THR A 26 9.09 -9.17 2.64
C THR A 26 9.76 -8.48 1.47
N LYS A 27 9.90 -9.17 0.36
CA LYS A 27 10.41 -8.60 -0.88
C LYS A 27 9.31 -8.59 -1.94
N GLU A 28 9.22 -7.47 -2.65
CA GLU A 28 8.36 -7.30 -3.82
C GLU A 28 9.23 -7.03 -5.05
N GLU A 29 8.97 -7.72 -6.15
CA GLU A 29 9.64 -7.44 -7.42
C GLU A 29 8.93 -6.27 -8.11
N LEU A 30 9.66 -5.18 -8.31
CA LEU A 30 9.17 -4.00 -9.03
C LEU A 30 9.57 -4.12 -10.51
N SER A 31 8.58 -4.13 -11.39
CA SER A 31 8.85 -4.25 -12.83
C SER A 31 9.54 -3.00 -13.39
N ALA A 32 10.33 -3.17 -14.43
CA ALA A 32 10.96 -2.05 -15.13
C ALA A 32 9.92 -1.04 -15.66
N LYS A 33 8.76 -1.51 -16.09
CA LYS A 33 7.64 -0.65 -16.53
C LYS A 33 7.15 0.23 -15.37
N PHE A 34 6.96 -0.34 -14.18
CA PHE A 34 6.57 0.42 -12.99
C PHE A 34 7.63 1.46 -12.59
N LEU A 35 8.91 1.08 -12.58
CA LEU A 35 9.99 2.00 -12.24
C LEU A 35 10.11 3.14 -13.25
N ASN A 36 9.93 2.87 -14.54
CA ASN A 36 9.90 3.91 -15.57
C ASN A 36 8.72 4.87 -15.39
N LEU A 37 7.55 4.34 -15.00
CA LEU A 37 6.38 5.17 -14.67
C LEU A 37 6.68 6.10 -13.50
N MET A 38 7.27 5.57 -12.41
CA MET A 38 7.70 6.38 -11.26
C MET A 38 8.61 7.53 -11.69
N ASN A 39 9.65 7.23 -12.47
CA ASN A 39 10.61 8.22 -12.94
C ASN A 39 9.97 9.26 -13.88
N SER A 40 8.90 8.92 -14.59
CA SER A 40 8.18 9.86 -15.43
C SER A 40 7.34 10.85 -14.62
N TRP A 41 6.82 10.42 -13.48
CA TRP A 41 5.97 11.25 -12.61
C TRP A 41 6.72 12.04 -11.55
N TYR A 42 7.90 11.55 -11.15
CA TYR A 42 8.81 12.18 -10.21
C TYR A 42 10.19 12.35 -10.87
N PRO A 43 10.28 13.19 -11.93
CA PRO A 43 11.50 13.31 -12.72
C PRO A 43 12.54 14.13 -11.98
N GLU A 44 13.76 13.62 -11.90
CA GLU A 44 14.91 14.26 -11.25
C GLU A 44 15.09 15.72 -11.71
N GLN A 45 15.21 16.64 -10.73
CA GLN A 45 15.41 18.08 -10.93
C GLN A 45 14.30 18.76 -11.78
N LYS A 46 13.09 18.25 -11.74
CA LYS A 46 11.94 18.87 -12.41
C LYS A 46 10.73 18.89 -11.46
N ASN A 47 10.12 20.03 -11.33
CA ASN A 47 8.93 20.18 -10.50
C ASN A 47 7.83 19.22 -10.91
N VAL A 48 7.30 18.49 -9.96
CA VAL A 48 6.08 17.71 -10.14
C VAL A 48 4.92 18.67 -10.39
N GLN A 49 4.17 18.44 -11.47
CA GLN A 49 3.09 19.31 -11.93
C GLN A 49 1.74 18.92 -11.30
N ASP A 50 0.80 19.85 -11.33
CA ASP A 50 -0.61 19.65 -10.95
C ASP A 50 -0.81 19.19 -9.50
N VAL A 51 -0.02 19.75 -8.58
CA VAL A 51 -0.07 19.42 -7.17
C VAL A 51 -0.35 20.66 -6.32
N ASP A 52 -1.35 20.58 -5.46
CA ASP A 52 -1.61 21.56 -4.42
C ASP A 52 -0.95 21.14 -3.08
N LEU A 53 0.22 21.69 -2.81
CA LEU A 53 0.98 21.36 -1.60
C LEU A 53 0.33 21.83 -0.27
N LYS A 54 -0.80 22.55 -0.33
CA LYS A 54 -1.59 22.87 0.85
C LYS A 54 -2.53 21.74 1.26
N LYS A 55 -2.73 20.77 0.38
CA LYS A 55 -3.53 19.59 0.62
C LYS A 55 -2.70 18.48 1.25
N SER A 56 -3.37 17.62 2.00
CA SER A 56 -2.74 16.45 2.61
C SER A 56 -2.35 15.41 1.56
N SER A 57 -1.21 14.77 1.77
CA SER A 57 -0.77 13.59 1.00
C SER A 57 -0.92 12.30 1.81
N ASP A 58 -1.76 12.29 2.82
CA ASP A 58 -2.00 11.14 3.68
C ASP A 58 -2.97 10.14 3.03
N LEU A 59 -2.96 8.91 3.52
CA LEU A 59 -3.92 7.88 3.15
C LEU A 59 -5.12 7.89 4.10
N VAL A 60 -6.27 7.47 3.59
CA VAL A 60 -7.47 7.16 4.37
C VAL A 60 -7.86 5.71 4.15
N VAL A 61 -8.16 5.00 5.22
CA VAL A 61 -8.75 3.66 5.18
C VAL A 61 -10.25 3.78 4.97
N THR A 62 -10.75 3.18 3.91
CA THR A 62 -12.14 3.31 3.47
C THR A 62 -12.99 2.06 3.67
N ASP A 63 -12.37 0.88 3.77
CA ASP A 63 -13.07 -0.40 3.93
C ASP A 63 -13.69 -0.52 5.33
N GLU A 64 -14.93 -1.01 5.40
CA GLU A 64 -15.68 -1.18 6.66
C GLU A 64 -14.99 -2.13 7.65
N LEU A 65 -14.31 -3.14 7.14
CA LEU A 65 -13.58 -4.12 7.95
C LEU A 65 -12.14 -3.68 8.24
N GLY A 66 -11.76 -2.49 7.76
CA GLY A 66 -10.42 -1.98 7.87
C GLY A 66 -9.47 -2.54 6.80
N ALA A 67 -8.18 -2.26 6.94
CA ALA A 67 -7.17 -2.63 5.96
C ALA A 67 -5.85 -3.05 6.61
N GLU A 68 -5.22 -4.08 6.08
CA GLU A 68 -3.78 -4.25 6.22
C GLU A 68 -3.08 -3.39 5.17
N VAL A 69 -2.01 -2.72 5.55
CA VAL A 69 -1.30 -1.75 4.69
C VAL A 69 0.19 -2.07 4.66
N TRP A 70 0.79 -1.95 3.48
CA TRP A 70 2.23 -2.15 3.25
C TRP A 70 2.83 -0.95 2.53
N ALA A 71 4.09 -0.67 2.86
CA ALA A 71 4.93 0.24 2.10
C ALA A 71 6.11 -0.53 1.50
N THR A 72 6.30 -0.38 0.19
CA THR A 72 7.43 -0.95 -0.53
C THR A 72 8.38 0.18 -0.91
N TYR A 73 9.63 0.09 -0.47
CA TYR A 73 10.66 1.06 -0.86
C TYR A 73 10.95 0.96 -2.36
N VAL A 74 10.93 2.09 -3.05
CA VAL A 74 11.22 2.18 -4.49
C VAL A 74 12.64 2.69 -4.72
N GLY A 75 13.00 3.79 -4.09
CA GLY A 75 14.32 4.39 -4.25
C GLY A 75 14.42 5.78 -3.63
N ASP A 76 15.58 6.40 -3.77
CA ASP A 76 15.86 7.80 -3.46
C ASP A 76 16.66 8.48 -4.58
N GLY A 77 16.68 9.81 -4.58
CA GLY A 77 17.41 10.61 -5.55
C GLY A 77 18.94 10.63 -5.35
N GLY A 78 19.48 9.80 -4.45
CA GLY A 78 20.93 9.71 -4.23
C GLY A 78 21.54 10.97 -3.62
N PHE A 79 20.92 11.52 -2.61
CA PHE A 79 21.22 12.84 -2.07
C PHE A 79 22.56 12.91 -1.31
N TYR A 80 23.34 13.97 -1.58
CA TYR A 80 24.62 14.26 -0.92
C TYR A 80 24.65 15.69 -0.38
N VAL A 81 25.20 15.87 0.82
CA VAL A 81 25.50 17.19 1.40
C VAL A 81 26.99 17.32 1.59
N ASN A 82 27.61 18.31 0.95
CA ASN A 82 29.06 18.56 1.04
C ASN A 82 29.89 17.29 0.77
N ASN A 83 29.53 16.51 -0.25
CA ASN A 83 30.13 15.22 -0.62
C ASN A 83 29.97 14.11 0.44
N ALA A 84 29.17 14.30 1.46
CA ALA A 84 28.82 13.25 2.42
C ALA A 84 27.47 12.62 2.08
N THR A 85 27.40 11.31 2.20
CA THR A 85 26.16 10.55 2.03
C THR A 85 25.13 10.95 3.08
N VAL A 86 23.91 11.18 2.66
CA VAL A 86 22.78 11.50 3.52
C VAL A 86 21.95 10.24 3.78
N TYR A 87 21.63 9.99 5.03
CA TYR A 87 20.85 8.83 5.47
C TYR A 87 19.51 9.29 6.02
N ASN A 88 18.49 9.28 5.16
CA ASN A 88 17.14 9.67 5.57
C ASN A 88 16.46 8.55 6.34
N VAL A 89 15.59 8.94 7.26
CA VAL A 89 14.76 8.04 8.06
C VAL A 89 13.31 8.22 7.65
N LEU A 90 12.62 7.13 7.34
CA LEU A 90 11.19 7.13 7.04
C LEU A 90 10.41 6.55 8.21
N ALA A 91 9.38 7.27 8.64
CA ALA A 91 8.43 6.88 9.67
C ALA A 91 7.00 7.13 9.19
N TYR A 92 6.03 6.59 9.90
CA TYR A 92 4.61 6.85 9.70
C TYR A 92 3.89 7.04 11.03
N TYR A 93 2.69 7.58 10.98
CA TYR A 93 1.79 7.77 12.12
C TYR A 93 0.35 7.59 11.65
N SER A 94 -0.53 7.24 12.58
CA SER A 94 -1.96 7.14 12.30
C SER A 94 -2.75 8.08 13.22
N TYR A 95 -3.86 8.58 12.71
CA TYR A 95 -4.70 9.55 13.41
C TYR A 95 -6.14 9.51 12.88
N GLN A 96 -7.07 10.14 13.59
CA GLN A 96 -8.45 10.34 13.16
C GLN A 96 -8.65 11.76 12.63
N GLU A 97 -9.72 11.95 11.87
CA GLU A 97 -10.07 13.26 11.35
C GLU A 97 -10.11 14.34 12.45
N GLY A 98 -9.49 15.47 12.20
CA GLY A 98 -9.44 16.60 13.12
C GLY A 98 -8.40 16.53 14.24
N GLU A 99 -7.65 15.41 14.36
CA GLU A 99 -6.66 15.29 15.45
C GLU A 99 -5.35 16.04 15.18
N LEU A 100 -5.00 16.28 13.92
CA LEU A 100 -3.73 16.94 13.52
C LEU A 100 -3.98 18.29 12.84
N GLY A 101 -4.50 19.25 13.59
CA GLY A 101 -4.75 20.63 13.10
C GLY A 101 -3.57 21.58 13.21
N ARG A 102 -2.60 21.26 14.06
CA ARG A 102 -1.44 22.09 14.36
C ARG A 102 -0.17 21.26 14.46
N ARG A 103 0.95 21.92 14.26
CA ARG A 103 2.28 21.30 14.27
C ARG A 103 2.59 20.52 15.56
N GLU A 104 2.15 21.02 16.70
CA GLU A 104 2.41 20.45 18.02
C GLU A 104 1.58 19.20 18.29
N ASP A 105 0.49 19.00 17.56
CA ASP A 105 -0.44 17.89 17.81
C ASP A 105 0.22 16.52 17.57
N ILE A 106 1.25 16.45 16.71
CA ILE A 106 2.01 15.19 16.48
C ILE A 106 2.70 14.68 17.75
N GLN A 107 2.95 15.56 18.75
CA GLN A 107 3.61 15.16 20.01
C GLN A 107 2.75 14.18 20.82
N GLY A 108 1.43 14.23 20.65
CA GLY A 108 0.48 13.28 21.26
C GLY A 108 0.37 11.94 20.54
N HIS A 109 0.93 11.84 19.33
CA HIS A 109 0.81 10.66 18.49
C HIS A 109 2.09 9.84 18.49
N ARG A 110 1.91 8.51 18.35
CA ARG A 110 3.01 7.59 18.15
C ARG A 110 3.43 7.61 16.68
N MET A 111 4.68 7.95 16.45
CA MET A 111 5.33 7.76 15.16
C MET A 111 6.01 6.39 15.18
N THR A 112 5.79 5.58 14.15
CA THR A 112 6.37 4.25 14.01
C THR A 112 7.43 4.29 12.91
N LEU A 113 8.61 3.81 13.25
CA LEU A 113 9.72 3.72 12.33
C LEU A 113 9.41 2.69 11.23
N LEU A 114 9.52 3.12 9.97
CA LEU A 114 9.33 2.25 8.82
C LEU A 114 10.68 1.77 8.27
N LEU A 115 11.53 2.73 7.87
CA LEU A 115 12.86 2.47 7.38
C LEU A 115 13.86 3.39 8.08
N PRO A 116 14.74 2.84 8.93
CA PRO A 116 15.79 3.64 9.60
C PRO A 116 16.79 4.26 8.65
N ASN A 117 16.92 3.69 7.44
CA ASN A 117 17.83 4.16 6.40
C ASN A 117 17.19 3.92 5.04
N THR A 118 16.96 4.99 4.27
CA THR A 118 16.38 4.92 2.92
C THR A 118 17.42 5.09 1.82
N HIS A 119 18.72 5.14 2.14
CA HIS A 119 19.75 5.36 1.12
C HIS A 119 19.80 4.19 0.14
N GLN A 120 19.60 4.46 -1.16
CA GLN A 120 19.48 3.44 -2.22
C GLN A 120 20.65 2.47 -2.34
N GLN A 121 21.87 2.88 -1.97
CA GLN A 121 23.02 1.97 -1.96
C GLN A 121 22.98 0.93 -0.84
N LYS A 122 22.06 1.08 0.12
CA LYS A 122 21.91 0.23 1.31
C LYS A 122 20.53 -0.39 1.39
N CYS A 123 19.48 0.42 1.19
CA CYS A 123 18.10 -0.05 1.19
C CYS A 123 17.75 -0.60 -0.20
N PRO A 124 17.45 -1.90 -0.32
CA PRO A 124 17.16 -2.48 -1.62
C PRO A 124 15.75 -2.06 -2.10
N SER A 125 15.66 -1.64 -3.36
CA SER A 125 14.37 -1.46 -4.02
C SER A 125 13.56 -2.75 -3.97
N GLY A 126 12.26 -2.62 -3.65
CA GLY A 126 11.37 -3.76 -3.44
C GLY A 126 11.32 -4.26 -1.99
N LEU A 127 12.04 -3.65 -1.04
CA LEU A 127 11.87 -3.96 0.38
C LEU A 127 10.47 -3.53 0.83
N LYS A 128 9.62 -4.51 1.17
CA LYS A 128 8.21 -4.31 1.51
C LYS A 128 8.01 -4.53 3.00
N VAL A 129 7.40 -3.57 3.68
CA VAL A 129 7.17 -3.58 5.12
C VAL A 129 5.69 -3.44 5.40
N GLN A 130 5.15 -4.33 6.25
CA GLN A 130 3.78 -4.22 6.77
C GLN A 130 3.71 -3.11 7.81
N LEU A 131 2.77 -2.19 7.65
CA LEU A 131 2.47 -1.16 8.64
C LEU A 131 1.65 -1.75 9.79
N LEU A 132 1.81 -1.16 10.98
CA LEU A 132 1.06 -1.54 12.17
C LEU A 132 0.27 -0.35 12.70
N TYR A 133 -1.00 -0.59 12.99
CA TYR A 133 -1.88 0.38 13.65
C TYR A 133 -1.67 0.33 15.17
N TRP A 134 -1.51 1.49 15.78
CA TRP A 134 -1.46 1.61 17.25
C TRP A 134 -2.82 2.06 17.78
N ASP A 135 -3.48 1.21 18.56
CA ASP A 135 -4.82 1.47 19.13
C ASP A 135 -4.80 2.24 20.48
N GLY A 136 -3.62 2.70 20.88
CA GLY A 136 -3.38 3.33 22.19
C GLY A 136 -2.84 2.36 23.24
N LYS A 137 -2.92 1.04 23.00
CA LYS A 137 -2.49 -0.02 23.93
C LYS A 137 -1.54 -1.04 23.29
N GLN A 138 -1.87 -1.45 22.08
CA GLN A 138 -1.14 -2.49 21.34
C GLN A 138 -1.10 -2.23 19.85
N TYR A 139 -0.22 -2.91 19.16
CA TYR A 139 -0.19 -2.91 17.70
C TYR A 139 -1.14 -3.94 17.12
N SER A 140 -1.84 -3.57 16.05
CA SER A 140 -2.65 -4.41 15.17
C SER A 140 -2.13 -4.33 13.74
N LYS A 141 -2.32 -5.37 12.95
CA LYS A 141 -2.04 -5.34 11.51
C LYS A 141 -3.12 -4.61 10.71
N VAL A 142 -4.33 -4.53 11.27
CA VAL A 142 -5.49 -3.94 10.60
C VAL A 142 -5.69 -2.51 11.11
N PHE A 143 -5.70 -1.56 10.19
CA PHE A 143 -6.11 -0.19 10.42
C PHE A 143 -7.64 -0.11 10.31
N PRO A 144 -8.34 0.49 11.27
CA PRO A 144 -9.80 0.59 11.21
C PRO A 144 -10.24 1.59 10.13
N LYS A 145 -11.50 1.46 9.67
CA LYS A 145 -12.14 2.45 8.79
C LYS A 145 -12.00 3.86 9.35
N GLY A 146 -11.73 4.82 8.48
CA GLY A 146 -11.55 6.23 8.83
C GLY A 146 -10.17 6.58 9.37
N ALA A 147 -9.33 5.59 9.70
CA ALA A 147 -7.95 5.88 10.09
C ALA A 147 -7.21 6.57 8.93
N ARG A 148 -6.52 7.64 9.26
CA ARG A 148 -5.59 8.32 8.36
C ARG A 148 -4.17 7.86 8.66
N ILE A 149 -3.36 7.72 7.62
CA ILE A 149 -1.97 7.28 7.72
C ILE A 149 -1.11 8.36 7.08
N GLY A 150 -0.40 9.09 7.91
CA GLY A 150 0.59 10.07 7.48
C GLY A 150 2.00 9.49 7.54
N PHE A 151 2.88 10.06 6.75
CA PHE A 151 4.29 9.68 6.66
C PHE A 151 5.19 10.86 6.96
N ALA A 152 6.40 10.55 7.44
CA ALA A 152 7.38 11.57 7.78
C ALA A 152 8.79 11.09 7.45
N VAL A 153 9.60 12.00 6.93
CA VAL A 153 11.02 11.75 6.64
C VAL A 153 11.89 12.68 7.45
N ALA A 154 12.87 12.12 8.18
CA ALA A 154 13.92 12.89 8.81
C ALA A 154 15.14 12.92 7.88
N ARG A 155 15.44 14.09 7.34
CA ARG A 155 16.60 14.29 6.48
C ARG A 155 17.89 14.03 7.27
N ASP A 156 18.76 13.17 6.72
CA ASP A 156 20.02 12.78 7.38
C ASP A 156 19.80 12.42 8.85
N GLY A 157 18.66 11.79 9.15
CA GLY A 157 18.22 11.52 10.51
C GLY A 157 18.99 10.37 11.19
N LEU A 158 19.60 9.46 10.43
CA LEU A 158 20.31 8.32 10.97
C LEU A 158 21.76 8.67 11.29
N ASN A 159 22.18 8.46 12.52
CA ASN A 159 23.58 8.54 12.90
C ASN A 159 24.27 7.19 12.69
N ILE A 160 24.90 7.02 11.54
CA ILE A 160 25.62 5.80 11.15
C ILE A 160 26.74 5.42 12.14
N ALA A 161 27.40 6.41 12.74
CA ALA A 161 28.42 6.13 13.74
C ALA A 161 27.86 5.40 14.97
N ASN A 162 26.64 5.75 15.38
CA ASN A 162 25.96 5.05 16.47
C ASN A 162 25.50 3.63 16.06
N VAL A 163 25.15 3.45 14.80
CA VAL A 163 24.82 2.13 14.24
C VAL A 163 26.05 1.23 14.22
N ASN A 164 27.20 1.77 13.81
CA ASN A 164 28.45 1.03 13.72
C ASN A 164 29.10 0.76 15.10
N ALA A 165 28.93 1.69 16.07
CA ALA A 165 29.51 1.55 17.41
C ALA A 165 28.82 0.47 18.26
N ALA A 166 27.64 0.05 17.88
CA ALA A 166 26.83 -0.94 18.62
C ALA A 166 27.08 -2.40 18.21
N ASN A 167 28.26 -2.73 17.67
CA ASN A 167 28.68 -4.09 17.31
C ASN A 167 27.71 -4.87 16.43
N GLY A 168 27.11 -4.21 15.46
CA GLY A 168 26.38 -4.94 14.44
C GLY A 168 24.93 -4.59 14.27
N GLY A 169 24.41 -3.57 14.89
CA GLY A 169 23.05 -3.18 14.63
C GLY A 169 22.64 -1.84 15.21
N VAL A 170 21.53 -1.34 14.75
CA VAL A 170 20.79 -0.29 15.40
C VAL A 170 20.17 -0.93 16.66
N ASN A 171 20.86 -0.81 17.78
CA ASN A 171 20.39 -1.42 19.02
C ASN A 171 19.13 -0.73 19.49
N SER A 172 18.18 -1.53 19.85
CA SER A 172 16.94 -1.34 20.59
C SER A 172 16.27 0.04 20.64
N LYS A 173 15.01 0.05 20.98
CA LYS A 173 14.08 1.18 21.16
C LYS A 173 14.66 2.44 21.81
N SER A 174 15.78 2.37 22.52
CA SER A 174 16.43 3.48 23.22
C SER A 174 17.59 4.14 22.46
N SER A 175 18.03 3.58 21.33
CA SER A 175 19.31 3.98 20.71
C SER A 175 19.19 4.59 19.32
N TYR A 176 18.00 4.76 18.76
CA TYR A 176 17.83 5.61 17.58
C TYR A 176 18.11 7.08 17.97
N LYS A 177 19.37 7.43 18.02
CA LYS A 177 19.78 8.83 18.15
C LYS A 177 19.78 9.45 16.78
N PHE A 178 18.70 10.14 16.48
CA PHE A 178 18.64 11.02 15.33
C PHE A 178 19.66 12.13 15.51
N LYS A 179 20.33 12.54 14.44
CA LYS A 179 21.12 13.74 14.44
C LYS A 179 20.20 14.90 14.79
N ASN A 180 20.58 15.70 15.80
CA ASN A 180 19.91 16.97 16.05
C ASN A 180 20.17 17.89 14.87
N GLN A 181 19.25 17.97 13.93
CA GLN A 181 19.33 18.89 12.82
C GLN A 181 18.52 20.14 13.15
N THR A 182 19.21 21.24 13.36
CA THR A 182 18.63 22.58 13.35
C THR A 182 18.55 23.03 11.89
N PHE A 183 17.40 22.85 11.27
CA PHE A 183 17.10 23.54 10.04
C PHE A 183 16.66 24.99 10.33
N PRO A 184 16.95 25.96 9.44
CA PRO A 184 16.61 27.39 9.66
C PRO A 184 15.14 27.63 9.99
N ASN A 185 14.23 26.77 9.54
CA ASN A 185 12.79 26.79 9.82
C ASN A 185 12.34 25.59 10.65
N GLY A 186 13.19 25.15 11.53
CA GLY A 186 13.11 24.00 12.44
C GLY A 186 11.78 23.30 12.52
N ASP A 187 11.68 22.12 11.91
CA ASP A 187 10.54 21.26 12.09
C ASP A 187 10.51 20.64 13.48
N VAL A 188 9.32 20.38 14.00
CA VAL A 188 9.18 19.67 15.26
C VAL A 188 9.84 18.30 15.08
N ASN A 189 10.88 18.06 15.85
CA ASN A 189 11.68 16.83 15.82
C ASN A 189 12.51 16.56 14.55
N GLY A 190 12.65 17.51 13.61
CA GLY A 190 13.48 17.36 12.42
C GLY A 190 12.87 16.50 11.32
N PHE A 191 11.56 16.29 11.34
CA PHE A 191 10.81 15.56 10.32
C PHE A 191 10.11 16.49 9.34
N TYR A 192 9.98 16.03 8.09
CA TYR A 192 9.12 16.57 7.04
C TYR A 192 7.92 15.64 6.86
N TYR A 193 6.71 16.21 6.88
CA TYR A 193 5.46 15.46 6.99
C TYR A 193 4.65 15.51 5.71
N SER A 194 3.92 14.42 5.43
CA SER A 194 2.89 14.37 4.40
C SER A 194 1.63 15.17 4.77
N THR A 195 1.41 15.44 6.07
CA THR A 195 0.33 16.28 6.61
C THR A 195 0.76 17.74 6.65
N PRO A 196 0.13 18.66 5.90
CA PRO A 196 0.57 20.08 5.81
C PRO A 196 0.61 20.82 7.14
N SER A 197 -0.37 20.60 8.03
CA SER A 197 -0.47 21.26 9.33
C SER A 197 0.73 21.03 10.24
N LEU A 198 1.46 19.94 10.03
CA LEU A 198 2.62 19.55 10.83
C LEU A 198 3.91 20.23 10.37
N ASN A 199 3.97 20.72 9.13
CA ASN A 199 5.13 21.42 8.60
C ASN A 199 5.09 22.91 8.93
N ALA A 200 6.26 23.52 9.16
CA ALA A 200 6.36 24.97 9.45
C ALA A 200 5.79 25.83 8.31
N THR A 201 5.94 25.37 7.08
CA THR A 201 5.45 26.05 5.88
C THR A 201 3.96 25.87 5.63
N LYS A 202 3.27 25.03 6.43
CA LYS A 202 1.87 24.60 6.22
C LYS A 202 1.62 24.03 4.83
N ARG A 203 2.62 23.35 4.29
CA ARG A 203 2.56 22.62 3.02
C ARG A 203 3.09 21.21 3.22
N THR A 204 2.57 20.26 2.48
CA THR A 204 3.09 18.90 2.49
C THR A 204 4.49 18.85 1.89
N ASN A 205 5.34 17.98 2.42
CA ASN A 205 6.63 17.62 1.83
C ASN A 205 6.55 16.30 1.05
N ALA A 206 5.35 15.81 0.79
CA ALA A 206 5.10 14.61 0.03
C ALA A 206 4.09 14.88 -1.09
N VAL A 207 4.18 14.12 -2.16
CA VAL A 207 3.17 14.03 -3.20
C VAL A 207 2.74 12.58 -3.32
N ILE A 208 1.44 12.34 -3.22
CA ILE A 208 0.84 11.02 -3.40
C ILE A 208 0.06 10.97 -4.71
N ARG A 209 0.10 9.82 -5.39
CA ARG A 209 -0.70 9.56 -6.59
C ARG A 209 -1.31 8.18 -6.50
N ASN A 210 -2.56 8.06 -6.88
CA ASN A 210 -3.20 6.77 -7.07
C ASN A 210 -2.79 6.16 -8.41
N VAL A 211 -2.47 4.87 -8.43
CA VAL A 211 -2.03 4.14 -9.64
C VAL A 211 -2.88 2.88 -9.80
N PRO A 212 -4.09 3.00 -10.36
CA PRO A 212 -5.04 1.90 -10.47
C PRO A 212 -4.47 0.65 -11.15
N ASP A 213 -3.69 0.83 -12.21
CA ASP A 213 -3.09 -0.28 -12.97
C ASP A 213 -2.17 -1.17 -12.17
N TYR A 214 -1.61 -0.63 -11.10
CA TYR A 214 -0.74 -1.36 -10.17
C TYR A 214 -1.38 -1.61 -8.82
N ASN A 215 -2.70 -1.30 -8.69
CA ASN A 215 -3.45 -1.45 -7.45
C ASN A 215 -2.69 -0.85 -6.24
N CYS A 216 -2.19 0.36 -6.40
CA CYS A 216 -1.37 1.01 -5.38
C CYS A 216 -1.51 2.52 -5.40
N CYS A 217 -1.03 3.15 -4.33
CA CYS A 217 -0.63 4.55 -4.35
C CYS A 217 0.90 4.63 -4.39
N ILE A 218 1.42 5.72 -4.96
CA ILE A 218 2.82 6.06 -4.94
C ILE A 218 2.98 7.35 -4.16
N MET A 219 3.96 7.41 -3.28
CA MET A 219 4.30 8.61 -2.55
C MET A 219 5.78 8.92 -2.71
N GLY A 220 6.07 10.17 -3.04
CA GLY A 220 7.41 10.70 -3.09
C GLY A 220 7.57 11.88 -2.15
N PHE A 221 8.77 12.03 -1.57
CA PHE A 221 9.11 13.10 -0.65
C PHE A 221 10.19 14.01 -1.20
N ASP A 222 10.03 15.29 -0.92
CA ASP A 222 11.08 16.31 -0.96
C ASP A 222 11.49 16.61 0.49
N ILE A 223 12.77 16.44 0.80
CA ILE A 223 13.31 16.54 2.16
C ILE A 223 13.89 17.92 2.46
N ARG A 224 13.39 18.95 1.82
CA ARG A 224 13.70 20.34 2.08
C ARG A 224 12.46 21.14 2.43
N PRO A 225 12.57 22.22 3.23
CA PRO A 225 11.45 23.13 3.40
C PRO A 225 11.03 23.73 2.06
N TYR A 226 9.72 23.94 1.88
CA TYR A 226 9.18 24.54 0.64
C TYR A 226 9.83 25.87 0.27
N ASP A 227 10.27 26.66 1.26
CA ASP A 227 10.90 27.98 1.07
C ASP A 227 12.44 27.93 1.00
N ASP A 228 13.05 26.74 1.03
CA ASP A 228 14.49 26.60 0.79
C ASP A 228 14.77 26.81 -0.72
N PRO A 229 15.65 27.77 -1.09
CA PRO A 229 15.96 28.05 -2.50
C PRO A 229 16.65 26.88 -3.22
N LYS A 230 17.00 25.83 -2.50
CA LYS A 230 17.62 24.61 -3.07
C LYS A 230 16.61 23.47 -3.24
N THR A 231 15.34 23.70 -2.93
CA THR A 231 14.26 22.74 -3.17
C THR A 231 13.99 22.70 -4.67
N ASP A 232 13.99 21.53 -5.28
CA ASP A 232 13.73 21.32 -6.70
C ASP A 232 12.31 20.82 -7.00
N TYR A 233 11.54 20.50 -5.95
CA TYR A 233 10.13 20.09 -6.00
C TYR A 233 9.90 18.86 -6.89
N ASP A 234 10.86 17.97 -6.95
CA ASP A 234 10.76 16.74 -7.75
C ASP A 234 10.19 15.54 -6.96
N PHE A 235 10.17 15.66 -5.63
CA PHE A 235 9.59 14.68 -4.69
C PHE A 235 10.10 13.26 -4.88
N ASN A 236 11.36 13.11 -5.25
CA ASN A 236 11.99 11.80 -5.43
C ASN A 236 13.09 11.45 -4.42
N ASP A 237 13.34 12.33 -3.44
CA ASP A 237 14.31 12.10 -2.37
C ASP A 237 14.06 10.83 -1.55
N VAL A 238 12.79 10.43 -1.39
CA VAL A 238 12.36 9.13 -0.86
C VAL A 238 11.06 8.73 -1.54
N MET A 239 11.06 7.59 -2.22
CA MET A 239 9.88 7.10 -2.94
C MET A 239 9.43 5.75 -2.39
N ILE A 240 8.12 5.62 -2.16
CA ILE A 240 7.47 4.40 -1.69
C ILE A 240 6.21 4.07 -2.50
N LYS A 241 5.96 2.77 -2.65
CA LYS A 241 4.71 2.21 -3.16
C LYS A 241 3.86 1.76 -1.98
N LEU A 242 2.59 2.15 -1.93
CA LEU A 242 1.65 1.86 -0.86
C LEU A 242 0.55 0.94 -1.38
N THR A 243 0.35 -0.18 -0.71
CA THR A 243 -0.64 -1.20 -1.06
C THR A 243 -1.46 -1.60 0.16
N ALA A 244 -2.65 -2.15 -0.07
CA ALA A 244 -3.51 -2.62 1.01
C ALA A 244 -4.16 -3.97 0.69
N SER A 245 -4.67 -4.61 1.72
CA SER A 245 -5.60 -5.72 1.63
C SER A 245 -6.83 -5.41 2.50
N PRO A 246 -8.02 -5.30 1.91
CA PRO A 246 -8.32 -5.35 0.45
C PRO A 246 -7.61 -4.24 -0.33
N VAL A 247 -7.40 -4.48 -1.61
CA VAL A 247 -6.67 -3.56 -2.50
C VAL A 247 -7.29 -2.16 -2.54
N SER A 248 -8.63 -2.07 -2.56
CA SER A 248 -9.39 -0.81 -2.60
C SER A 248 -9.58 -0.15 -1.23
N ALA A 249 -9.04 -0.73 -0.17
CA ALA A 249 -9.31 -0.28 1.21
C ALA A 249 -8.58 1.01 1.60
N ILE A 250 -7.68 1.50 0.77
CA ILE A 250 -6.99 2.78 0.99
C ILE A 250 -7.15 3.70 -0.22
N LYS A 251 -7.22 4.99 0.04
CA LYS A 251 -7.14 6.05 -0.97
C LYS A 251 -6.34 7.23 -0.43
N PRO A 252 -5.83 8.13 -1.29
CA PRO A 252 -5.37 9.44 -0.84
C PRO A 252 -6.48 10.18 -0.09
N GLU A 253 -6.14 10.92 0.96
CA GLU A 253 -7.11 11.73 1.71
C GLU A 253 -7.75 12.81 0.83
N GLU A 254 -6.95 13.42 -0.01
CA GLU A 254 -7.39 14.41 -0.99
C GLU A 254 -7.52 13.80 -2.37
N ASP A 255 -8.50 14.28 -3.14
CA ASP A 255 -8.63 13.90 -4.54
C ASP A 255 -7.44 14.46 -5.34
N ILE A 256 -6.47 13.62 -5.59
CA ILE A 256 -5.35 13.94 -6.47
C ILE A 256 -5.69 13.41 -7.86
N PRO A 257 -5.43 14.17 -8.94
CA PRO A 257 -5.72 13.70 -10.28
C PRO A 257 -5.12 12.32 -10.52
N VAL A 258 -5.97 11.36 -10.86
CA VAL A 258 -5.53 10.02 -11.26
C VAL A 258 -4.86 10.16 -12.60
N ILE A 259 -3.59 9.79 -12.69
CA ILE A 259 -2.94 9.67 -13.99
C ILE A 259 -3.35 8.30 -14.53
N ASP A 260 -4.29 8.33 -15.44
CA ASP A 260 -4.84 7.15 -16.08
C ASP A 260 -4.07 6.89 -17.38
N GLU A 261 -3.13 5.96 -17.36
CA GLU A 261 -2.52 5.42 -18.57
C GLU A 261 -3.30 4.22 -19.12
N PHE A 262 -4.28 3.76 -18.36
CA PHE A 262 -5.04 2.56 -18.69
C PHE A 262 -6.37 2.92 -19.33
N THR A 263 -6.54 2.51 -20.55
CA THR A 263 -7.84 2.43 -21.19
C THR A 263 -8.35 1.00 -20.97
N PRO A 264 -9.21 0.72 -19.99
CA PRO A 264 -9.71 -0.62 -19.78
C PRO A 264 -10.76 -0.90 -20.86
N SER A 265 -10.36 -1.55 -21.90
CA SER A 265 -11.25 -1.99 -22.97
C SER A 265 -11.07 -3.45 -23.33
N GLU A 266 -10.08 -4.13 -22.73
CA GLU A 266 -9.89 -5.55 -23.01
C GLU A 266 -10.22 -6.38 -21.78
N ALA A 267 -11.10 -7.37 -21.98
CA ALA A 267 -11.40 -8.35 -20.96
C ALA A 267 -10.12 -9.12 -20.60
N VAL A 268 -9.88 -9.29 -19.31
CA VAL A 268 -8.80 -10.14 -18.82
C VAL A 268 -9.30 -11.58 -18.82
N TYR A 269 -8.50 -12.50 -19.33
CA TYR A 269 -8.81 -13.91 -19.44
C TYR A 269 -7.84 -14.76 -18.64
N GLY A 270 -8.34 -15.86 -18.11
CA GLY A 270 -7.52 -16.83 -17.42
C GLY A 270 -8.22 -18.19 -17.27
N THR A 271 -7.47 -19.15 -16.75
CA THR A 271 -7.98 -20.48 -16.41
C THR A 271 -7.69 -20.77 -14.96
N LEU A 272 -8.67 -21.30 -14.24
CA LEU A 272 -8.54 -21.79 -12.88
C LEU A 272 -8.72 -23.31 -12.89
N ALA A 273 -7.87 -24.00 -12.15
CA ALA A 273 -7.89 -25.43 -11.98
C ALA A 273 -7.83 -25.77 -10.51
N PHE A 274 -8.67 -26.67 -10.05
CA PHE A 274 -8.88 -26.98 -8.64
C PHE A 274 -8.74 -28.45 -8.34
N GLU A 275 -8.28 -28.74 -7.11
CA GLU A 275 -8.32 -30.05 -6.44
C GLU A 275 -9.47 -30.08 -5.44
N ASP A 276 -10.21 -31.19 -5.36
CA ASP A 276 -11.40 -31.31 -4.49
C ASP A 276 -11.08 -31.83 -3.08
N GLN A 277 -9.84 -32.28 -2.81
CA GLN A 277 -9.47 -32.95 -1.55
C GLN A 277 -8.79 -32.03 -0.52
N TRP A 278 -8.69 -30.74 -0.77
CA TRP A 278 -8.12 -29.81 0.21
C TRP A 278 -8.90 -29.89 1.56
N PRO A 279 -8.22 -29.96 2.74
CA PRO A 279 -6.76 -29.86 2.97
C PRO A 279 -6.00 -31.20 2.93
N LYS A 280 -6.61 -32.27 2.46
CA LYS A 280 -5.94 -33.54 2.25
C LYS A 280 -5.10 -33.50 0.97
N MET A 281 -4.10 -34.36 0.91
CA MET A 281 -3.34 -34.56 -0.31
C MET A 281 -4.24 -35.26 -1.34
N GLY A 282 -4.51 -34.58 -2.46
CA GLY A 282 -5.07 -35.16 -3.66
C GLY A 282 -3.99 -35.81 -4.51
N ASP A 283 -4.29 -36.10 -5.75
CA ASP A 283 -3.33 -36.65 -6.72
C ASP A 283 -2.53 -35.55 -7.46
N TYR A 284 -2.84 -34.27 -7.15
CA TYR A 284 -2.15 -33.08 -7.67
C TYR A 284 -2.16 -32.92 -9.18
N ASP A 285 -3.18 -33.42 -9.86
CA ASP A 285 -3.32 -33.26 -11.30
C ASP A 285 -4.16 -32.02 -11.68
N PHE A 286 -4.78 -31.33 -10.69
CA PHE A 286 -5.55 -30.11 -10.84
C PHE A 286 -6.61 -30.19 -11.93
N ASN A 287 -7.27 -31.31 -12.06
CA ASN A 287 -8.31 -31.54 -13.05
C ASN A 287 -9.71 -31.74 -12.44
N ASP A 288 -9.84 -31.78 -11.11
CA ASP A 288 -11.10 -32.05 -10.44
C ASP A 288 -12.20 -31.08 -10.86
N PHE A 289 -11.84 -29.82 -11.04
CA PHE A 289 -12.63 -28.84 -11.74
C PHE A 289 -11.75 -27.80 -12.45
N VAL A 290 -12.01 -27.57 -13.72
CA VAL A 290 -11.31 -26.57 -14.53
C VAL A 290 -12.33 -25.63 -15.17
N MET A 291 -12.10 -24.33 -15.04
CA MET A 291 -12.92 -23.32 -15.70
C MET A 291 -12.06 -22.22 -16.31
N ASN A 292 -12.52 -21.66 -17.42
CA ASN A 292 -12.05 -20.36 -17.89
C ASN A 292 -12.83 -19.25 -17.21
N TYR A 293 -12.15 -18.12 -17.02
CA TYR A 293 -12.79 -16.90 -16.56
C TYR A 293 -12.36 -15.72 -17.42
N SER A 294 -13.22 -14.73 -17.49
CA SER A 294 -12.84 -13.38 -17.90
C SER A 294 -13.52 -12.36 -17.02
N TYR A 295 -12.92 -11.18 -16.91
CA TYR A 295 -13.56 -10.06 -16.26
C TYR A 295 -13.36 -8.76 -17.03
N GLU A 296 -14.36 -7.91 -16.93
CA GLU A 296 -14.37 -6.54 -17.43
C GLU A 296 -14.78 -5.62 -16.28
N LEU A 297 -14.16 -4.46 -16.18
CA LEU A 297 -14.47 -3.45 -15.17
C LEU A 297 -15.16 -2.26 -15.81
N GLU A 298 -16.26 -1.80 -15.23
CA GLU A 298 -16.83 -0.51 -15.54
C GLU A 298 -16.36 0.52 -14.52
N LYS A 299 -15.96 1.68 -14.98
CA LYS A 299 -15.49 2.78 -14.14
C LYS A 299 -16.39 4.00 -14.29
N GLY A 300 -16.68 4.65 -13.18
CA GLY A 300 -17.34 5.94 -13.14
C GLY A 300 -16.37 7.12 -13.35
N ASP A 301 -16.89 8.33 -13.23
CA ASP A 301 -16.18 9.58 -13.53
C ASP A 301 -14.89 9.81 -12.70
N ASN A 302 -14.76 9.14 -11.56
CA ASN A 302 -13.61 9.26 -10.66
C ASN A 302 -12.67 8.04 -10.73
N ASN A 303 -12.72 7.28 -11.82
CA ASN A 303 -11.99 6.01 -11.93
C ASN A 303 -12.34 4.95 -10.87
N MET A 304 -13.40 5.18 -10.13
CA MET A 304 -13.94 4.19 -9.20
C MET A 304 -14.63 3.08 -9.97
N ILE A 305 -14.39 1.84 -9.58
CA ILE A 305 -15.10 0.71 -10.18
C ILE A 305 -16.56 0.82 -9.77
N THR A 306 -17.46 0.88 -10.76
CA THR A 306 -18.91 0.96 -10.58
C THR A 306 -19.60 -0.35 -10.93
N ALA A 307 -18.95 -1.18 -11.73
CA ALA A 307 -19.43 -2.53 -12.01
C ALA A 307 -18.27 -3.47 -12.37
N LEU A 308 -18.47 -4.75 -12.10
CA LEU A 308 -17.61 -5.85 -12.45
C LEU A 308 -18.43 -6.88 -13.22
N LYS A 309 -18.08 -7.11 -14.47
CA LYS A 309 -18.64 -8.18 -15.28
C LYS A 309 -17.71 -9.37 -15.25
N LEU A 310 -18.20 -10.50 -14.79
CA LEU A 310 -17.48 -11.76 -14.70
C LEU A 310 -18.15 -12.79 -15.63
N THR A 311 -17.31 -13.51 -16.38
CA THR A 311 -17.77 -14.63 -17.20
C THR A 311 -16.99 -15.87 -16.80
N PHE A 312 -17.69 -16.94 -16.48
CA PHE A 312 -17.11 -18.22 -16.12
C PHE A 312 -17.60 -19.30 -17.10
N THR A 313 -16.68 -20.08 -17.62
CA THR A 313 -16.98 -21.18 -18.54
C THR A 313 -16.37 -22.47 -18.01
N PRO A 314 -17.18 -23.46 -17.59
CA PRO A 314 -16.67 -24.74 -17.14
C PRO A 314 -16.04 -25.49 -18.33
N ILE A 315 -14.84 -26.01 -18.13
CA ILE A 315 -14.06 -26.68 -19.17
C ILE A 315 -14.04 -28.20 -18.95
N ALA A 316 -13.71 -28.61 -17.71
CA ALA A 316 -13.60 -30.02 -17.36
C ALA A 316 -13.97 -30.26 -15.89
N LYS A 317 -14.46 -31.43 -15.61
CA LYS A 317 -14.63 -31.98 -14.27
C LYS A 317 -14.07 -33.40 -14.25
N GLY A 318 -12.89 -33.55 -13.62
CA GLY A 318 -12.22 -34.83 -13.37
C GLY A 318 -12.71 -35.52 -12.10
N ALA A 319 -13.22 -34.73 -11.14
CA ALA A 319 -13.80 -35.28 -9.91
C ALA A 319 -14.95 -36.25 -10.20
N ALA A 320 -15.09 -37.25 -9.33
CA ALA A 320 -16.10 -38.28 -9.50
C ALA A 320 -17.52 -37.69 -9.63
N SER A 321 -18.40 -38.37 -10.35
CA SER A 321 -19.76 -37.87 -10.67
C SER A 321 -20.64 -37.60 -9.44
N TRP A 322 -20.33 -38.24 -8.32
CA TRP A 322 -21.03 -38.00 -7.04
C TRP A 322 -20.45 -36.83 -6.24
N THR A 323 -19.30 -36.27 -6.67
CA THR A 323 -18.73 -35.10 -6.00
C THR A 323 -19.47 -33.85 -6.43
N HIS A 324 -20.07 -33.14 -5.46
CA HIS A 324 -20.75 -31.89 -5.68
C HIS A 324 -19.82 -30.73 -5.32
N ILE A 325 -19.38 -30.01 -6.31
CA ILE A 325 -18.47 -28.86 -6.15
C ILE A 325 -19.29 -27.59 -6.34
N GLY A 326 -19.29 -26.72 -5.34
CA GLY A 326 -19.81 -25.35 -5.45
C GLY A 326 -18.70 -24.39 -5.86
N VAL A 327 -19.03 -23.37 -6.62
CA VAL A 327 -18.11 -22.28 -6.98
C VAL A 327 -18.67 -20.96 -6.51
N GLY A 328 -17.91 -20.27 -5.71
CA GLY A 328 -18.19 -18.91 -5.26
C GLY A 328 -17.02 -17.98 -5.55
N ILE A 329 -17.29 -16.69 -5.58
CA ILE A 329 -16.30 -15.64 -5.67
C ILE A 329 -16.47 -14.66 -4.51
N GLU A 330 -15.40 -14.38 -3.80
CA GLU A 330 -15.36 -13.33 -2.77
C GLU A 330 -14.70 -12.08 -3.37
N LEU A 331 -15.38 -10.94 -3.24
CA LEU A 331 -14.83 -9.65 -3.60
C LEU A 331 -14.20 -8.96 -2.39
N PRO A 332 -13.12 -8.19 -2.55
CA PRO A 332 -12.41 -7.53 -1.45
C PRO A 332 -13.14 -6.25 -0.98
N LEU A 333 -14.45 -6.32 -0.80
CA LEU A 333 -15.29 -5.21 -0.34
C LEU A 333 -16.46 -5.74 0.50
N SER A 334 -17.08 -4.85 1.31
CA SER A 334 -18.22 -5.21 2.11
C SER A 334 -19.44 -5.56 1.24
N ALA A 335 -20.23 -6.53 1.68
CA ALA A 335 -21.50 -6.89 1.05
C ALA A 335 -22.48 -5.70 0.95
N ASP A 336 -22.38 -4.73 1.86
CA ASP A 336 -23.20 -3.52 1.87
C ASP A 336 -22.90 -2.56 0.71
N ASN A 337 -21.73 -2.70 0.09
CA ASN A 337 -21.35 -1.89 -1.06
C ASN A 337 -21.88 -2.42 -2.39
N ILE A 338 -22.65 -3.49 -2.38
CA ILE A 338 -23.23 -4.09 -3.57
C ILE A 338 -24.61 -3.52 -3.86
N ASP A 339 -24.80 -2.97 -5.06
CA ASP A 339 -26.13 -2.62 -5.57
C ASP A 339 -26.84 -3.89 -6.05
N LYS A 340 -27.53 -4.54 -5.12
CA LYS A 340 -28.27 -5.80 -5.37
C LYS A 340 -29.34 -5.64 -6.45
N ALA A 341 -29.91 -4.44 -6.61
CA ALA A 341 -30.98 -4.20 -7.59
C ALA A 341 -30.48 -4.19 -9.03
N LYS A 342 -29.18 -3.91 -9.22
CA LYS A 342 -28.55 -3.86 -10.54
C LYS A 342 -27.66 -5.07 -10.82
N SER A 343 -27.42 -5.91 -9.82
CA SER A 343 -26.54 -7.09 -9.96
C SER A 343 -27.34 -8.29 -10.48
N GLU A 344 -26.77 -9.01 -11.43
CA GLU A 344 -27.41 -10.13 -12.13
C GLU A 344 -26.49 -11.36 -12.18
N GLY A 345 -27.08 -12.53 -12.34
CA GLY A 345 -26.38 -13.77 -12.72
C GLY A 345 -25.78 -14.59 -11.58
N ALA A 346 -25.37 -13.97 -10.48
CA ALA A 346 -24.90 -14.68 -9.29
C ALA A 346 -25.69 -14.26 -8.05
N THR A 347 -25.75 -15.16 -7.08
CA THR A 347 -26.46 -14.89 -5.82
C THR A 347 -25.48 -14.42 -4.77
N LEU A 348 -25.71 -13.20 -4.22
CA LEU A 348 -24.98 -12.72 -3.08
C LEU A 348 -25.37 -13.55 -1.85
N GLU A 349 -24.37 -14.17 -1.22
CA GLU A 349 -24.55 -14.98 -0.03
C GLU A 349 -24.76 -14.08 1.20
N GLU A 350 -25.75 -14.41 2.01
CA GLU A 350 -26.05 -13.65 3.23
C GLU A 350 -25.16 -14.08 4.40
N GLY A 351 -24.87 -13.14 5.29
CA GLY A 351 -24.15 -13.39 6.53
C GLY A 351 -22.63 -13.37 6.42
N ASN A 352 -22.10 -13.03 5.27
CA ASN A 352 -20.66 -12.80 5.09
C ASN A 352 -20.33 -11.31 5.21
N ASP A 353 -19.23 -11.00 5.86
CA ASP A 353 -18.74 -9.63 5.99
C ASP A 353 -18.28 -9.07 4.63
N ARG A 354 -17.71 -9.91 3.78
CA ARG A 354 -17.32 -9.58 2.42
C ARG A 354 -18.35 -10.05 1.41
N ALA A 355 -18.45 -9.34 0.30
CA ALA A 355 -19.35 -9.66 -0.78
C ALA A 355 -18.95 -11.00 -1.42
N THR A 356 -19.65 -12.05 -1.06
CA THR A 356 -19.46 -13.41 -1.56
C THR A 356 -20.62 -13.78 -2.48
N PHE A 357 -20.31 -14.16 -3.71
CA PHE A 357 -21.31 -14.56 -4.69
C PHE A 357 -21.19 -16.03 -5.01
N ILE A 358 -22.31 -16.73 -5.02
CA ILE A 358 -22.39 -18.11 -5.48
C ILE A 358 -22.63 -18.10 -6.99
N VAL A 359 -21.65 -18.61 -7.71
CA VAL A 359 -21.71 -18.76 -9.18
C VAL A 359 -22.46 -20.04 -9.55
N TRP A 360 -22.05 -21.17 -8.97
CA TRP A 360 -22.72 -22.45 -9.10
C TRP A 360 -22.81 -23.16 -7.74
N ASN A 361 -23.98 -23.60 -7.37
CA ASN A 361 -24.14 -24.46 -6.20
C ASN A 361 -23.59 -25.87 -6.45
N ASP A 362 -23.62 -26.31 -7.71
CA ASP A 362 -23.09 -27.59 -8.13
C ASP A 362 -22.64 -27.49 -9.60
N VAL A 363 -21.35 -27.64 -9.83
CA VAL A 363 -20.75 -27.55 -11.17
C VAL A 363 -21.25 -28.65 -12.12
N ASN A 364 -21.83 -29.76 -11.62
CA ASN A 364 -22.47 -30.76 -12.46
C ASN A 364 -23.62 -30.15 -13.29
N THR A 365 -24.25 -29.12 -12.81
CA THR A 365 -25.33 -28.41 -13.50
C THR A 365 -24.84 -27.35 -14.49
N ALA A 366 -23.57 -26.98 -14.39
CA ALA A 366 -22.96 -25.96 -15.24
C ALA A 366 -22.62 -26.47 -16.64
N PHE A 367 -22.33 -27.76 -16.77
CA PHE A 367 -21.99 -28.38 -18.06
C PHE A 367 -23.23 -28.50 -18.96
N GLY A 368 -23.16 -27.88 -20.13
CA GLY A 368 -24.26 -27.83 -21.11
C GLY A 368 -25.10 -26.55 -21.05
N THR A 369 -24.78 -25.64 -20.15
CA THR A 369 -25.32 -24.28 -20.17
C THR A 369 -24.30 -23.34 -20.81
N THR A 370 -24.75 -22.47 -21.70
CA THR A 370 -23.93 -21.38 -22.21
C THR A 370 -23.67 -20.38 -21.10
N GLU A 371 -22.40 -20.20 -20.77
CA GLU A 371 -21.80 -19.13 -20.00
C GLU A 371 -22.58 -18.60 -18.78
N GLY A 372 -22.08 -18.87 -17.60
CA GLY A 372 -22.48 -18.13 -16.39
C GLY A 372 -21.98 -16.68 -16.48
N LEU A 373 -22.83 -15.77 -16.94
CA LEU A 373 -22.55 -14.34 -16.97
C LEU A 373 -23.07 -13.73 -15.65
N SER A 374 -22.18 -13.07 -14.92
CA SER A 374 -22.56 -12.28 -13.74
C SER A 374 -22.16 -10.83 -13.95
N LEU A 375 -23.10 -9.92 -13.80
CA LEU A 375 -22.87 -8.49 -13.74
C LEU A 375 -23.09 -8.02 -12.30
N ILE A 376 -22.04 -7.50 -11.67
CA ILE A 376 -22.08 -7.05 -10.28
C ILE A 376 -21.87 -5.54 -10.27
N HIS A 377 -22.85 -4.80 -9.81
CA HIS A 377 -22.76 -3.36 -9.59
C HIS A 377 -22.31 -3.04 -8.17
N ILE A 378 -21.34 -2.13 -8.07
CA ILE A 378 -20.68 -1.70 -6.84
C ILE A 378 -21.02 -0.24 -6.55
#